data_90bbf33b57069c37a4ffd0f079baec22
#
_entry.id   90bbf33b57069c37a4ffd0f079baec22
#
_cell.length_a   1.000
_cell.length_b   1.000
_cell.length_c   1.000
_cell.angle_alpha   90.00
_cell.angle_beta   90.00
_cell.angle_gamma   90.00
#
_symmetry.space_group_name_H-M   'P 1'
#
loop_
_entity.id
_entity.type
_entity.pdbx_description
1 polymer ?
#
loop_
_entity_poly.entity_id
_entity_poly.type
_entity_poly.pdbx_seq_one_letter_code
_entity_poly.pdbx_strand_id
1 'polypeptide(L)'
;MVHAIEFYWELINEGKIKITHQFEDPVTIHDPCNTIRGRGLADKLRDVVHFLCANVVEMTPNREHNFCCSAGGGIINCGPPFKSVRMEGNRVKADQLRNTGVHTVVAPCHNCHGGLEDII
;
A
#
# COMPACT_ATOMS: atom_id res chain seq x y z
N MET A 1 -11.20 -18.27 -3.70
CA MET A 1 -9.78 -17.90 -3.57
C MET A 1 -9.72 -16.76 -2.55
N VAL A 2 -8.97 -16.92 -1.48
CA VAL A 2 -8.83 -15.94 -0.39
C VAL A 2 -7.60 -15.07 -0.67
N HIS A 3 -7.71 -13.77 -0.45
CA HIS A 3 -6.59 -12.85 -0.57
C HIS A 3 -5.67 -13.00 0.65
N ALA A 4 -4.36 -12.79 0.49
CA ALA A 4 -3.40 -12.92 1.59
C ALA A 4 -3.76 -12.05 2.82
N ILE A 5 -4.27 -10.83 2.59
CA ILE A 5 -4.74 -9.95 3.67
C ILE A 5 -5.89 -10.58 4.46
N GLU A 6 -6.86 -11.21 3.78
CA GLU A 6 -7.97 -11.90 4.46
C GLU A 6 -7.46 -13.07 5.29
N PHE A 7 -6.53 -13.84 4.73
CA PHE A 7 -5.92 -14.97 5.41
C PHE A 7 -5.14 -14.54 6.66
N TYR A 8 -4.30 -13.52 6.56
CA TYR A 8 -3.60 -12.99 7.74
C TYR A 8 -4.56 -12.39 8.76
N TRP A 9 -5.57 -11.65 8.32
CA TRP A 9 -6.59 -11.07 9.18
C TRP A 9 -7.33 -12.16 9.99
N GLU A 10 -7.72 -13.27 9.33
CA GLU A 10 -8.34 -14.42 9.99
C GLU A 10 -7.41 -15.04 11.03
N LEU A 11 -6.15 -15.30 10.67
CA LEU A 11 -5.17 -15.88 11.61
C LEU A 11 -4.90 -14.99 12.84
N ILE A 12 -4.89 -13.68 12.66
CA ILE A 12 -4.76 -12.71 13.75
C ILE A 12 -5.97 -12.78 14.69
N ASN A 13 -7.18 -12.72 14.12
CA ASN A 13 -8.42 -12.78 14.91
C ASN A 13 -8.61 -14.10 15.65
N GLU A 14 -8.12 -15.20 15.09
CA GLU A 14 -8.13 -16.52 15.73
C GLU A 14 -6.99 -16.69 16.76
N GLY A 15 -6.14 -15.70 16.95
CA GLY A 15 -5.00 -15.74 17.86
C GLY A 15 -3.90 -16.73 17.46
N LYS A 16 -3.88 -17.13 16.17
CA LYS A 16 -2.88 -18.07 15.63
C LYS A 16 -1.56 -17.38 15.31
N ILE A 17 -1.57 -16.07 15.07
CA ILE A 17 -0.37 -15.26 14.91
C ILE A 17 -0.10 -14.50 16.20
N LYS A 18 1.11 -14.65 16.71
CA LYS A 18 1.61 -13.90 17.88
C LYS A 18 2.85 -13.15 17.47
N ILE A 19 2.93 -11.88 17.87
CA ILE A 19 4.13 -11.06 17.71
C ILE A 19 4.73 -10.76 19.08
N THR A 20 6.04 -10.59 19.11
CA THR A 20 6.77 -10.25 20.35
C THR A 20 6.81 -8.74 20.57
N HIS A 21 6.83 -7.96 19.49
CA HIS A 21 6.80 -6.50 19.48
C HIS A 21 6.25 -5.99 18.16
N GLN A 22 5.73 -4.78 18.14
CA GLN A 22 5.31 -4.08 16.95
C GLN A 22 6.49 -3.32 16.33
N PHE A 23 6.40 -3.05 15.04
CA PHE A 23 7.29 -2.12 14.35
C PHE A 23 6.98 -0.69 14.85
N GLU A 24 7.97 0.01 15.39
CA GLU A 24 7.77 1.27 16.13
C GLU A 24 7.87 2.51 15.25
N ASP A 25 8.67 2.47 14.17
CA ASP A 25 8.79 3.60 13.28
C ASP A 25 7.45 3.89 12.57
N PRO A 26 7.11 5.17 12.34
CA PRO A 26 5.88 5.51 11.64
C PRO A 26 5.82 4.92 10.25
N VAL A 27 4.69 4.33 9.90
CA VAL A 27 4.41 3.80 8.57
C VAL A 27 3.20 4.48 7.95
N THR A 28 3.16 4.56 6.63
CA THR A 28 1.95 4.91 5.90
C THR A 28 1.49 3.74 5.04
N ILE A 29 0.19 3.70 4.70
CA ILE A 29 -0.40 2.61 3.94
C ILE A 29 -0.69 3.08 2.52
N HIS A 30 -0.12 2.39 1.53
CA HIS A 30 -0.60 2.50 0.16
C HIS A 30 -1.73 1.51 -0.08
N ASP A 31 -2.88 2.00 -0.51
CA ASP A 31 -4.07 1.21 -0.82
C ASP A 31 -4.03 0.72 -2.28
N PRO A 32 -3.71 -0.56 -2.57
CA PRO A 32 -3.68 -1.05 -3.94
C PRO A 32 -5.07 -1.10 -4.54
N CYS A 33 -5.23 -0.64 -5.77
CA CYS A 33 -6.53 -0.53 -6.43
C CYS A 33 -7.28 -1.88 -6.51
N ASN A 34 -6.59 -2.96 -6.86
CA ASN A 34 -7.22 -4.28 -6.96
C ASN A 34 -7.69 -4.82 -5.59
N THR A 35 -6.90 -4.58 -4.54
CA THR A 35 -7.22 -5.05 -3.18
C THR A 35 -8.35 -4.23 -2.57
N ILE A 36 -8.31 -2.91 -2.73
CA ILE A 36 -9.23 -2.02 -2.05
C ILE A 36 -10.49 -1.79 -2.88
N ARG A 37 -10.36 -1.23 -4.09
CA ARG A 37 -11.52 -0.94 -4.95
C ARG A 37 -12.17 -2.20 -5.51
N GLY A 38 -11.36 -3.19 -5.90
CA GLY A 38 -11.86 -4.43 -6.47
C GLY A 38 -12.40 -5.43 -5.46
N ARG A 39 -11.94 -5.39 -4.19
CA ARG A 39 -12.26 -6.39 -3.18
C ARG A 39 -12.78 -5.85 -1.86
N GLY A 40 -12.75 -4.53 -1.62
CA GLY A 40 -13.25 -3.92 -0.40
C GLY A 40 -12.46 -4.25 0.87
N LEU A 41 -11.16 -4.52 0.75
CA LEU A 41 -10.33 -5.01 1.87
C LEU A 41 -9.63 -3.88 2.66
N ALA A 42 -10.09 -2.64 2.55
CA ALA A 42 -9.44 -1.49 3.18
C ALA A 42 -9.31 -1.61 4.70
N ASP A 43 -10.38 -2.02 5.37
CA ASP A 43 -10.38 -2.12 6.83
C ASP A 43 -9.59 -3.34 7.31
N LYS A 44 -9.72 -4.50 6.65
CA LYS A 44 -8.91 -5.68 6.97
C LYS A 44 -7.41 -5.42 6.79
N LEU A 45 -7.03 -4.62 5.79
CA LEU A 45 -5.64 -4.19 5.61
C LEU A 45 -5.18 -3.35 6.81
N ARG A 46 -6.00 -2.41 7.28
CA ARG A 46 -5.68 -1.59 8.45
C ARG A 46 -5.54 -2.43 9.70
N ASP A 47 -6.46 -3.34 9.94
CA ASP A 47 -6.40 -4.26 11.10
C ASP A 47 -5.08 -5.05 11.12
N VAL A 48 -4.66 -5.58 9.97
CA VAL A 48 -3.37 -6.30 9.84
C VAL A 48 -2.20 -5.35 10.09
N VAL A 49 -2.21 -4.15 9.52
CA VAL A 49 -1.11 -3.19 9.69
C VAL A 49 -1.04 -2.69 11.13
N HIS A 50 -2.16 -2.33 11.76
CA HIS A 50 -2.19 -1.92 13.16
C HIS A 50 -1.79 -3.03 14.14
N PHE A 51 -2.03 -4.29 13.78
CA PHE A 51 -1.51 -5.40 14.56
C PHE A 51 0.03 -5.46 14.53
N LEU A 52 0.63 -5.13 13.38
CA LEU A 52 2.08 -5.23 13.16
C LEU A 52 2.86 -3.95 13.48
N CYS A 53 2.23 -2.78 13.36
CA CYS A 53 2.87 -1.46 13.44
C CYS A 53 2.19 -0.59 14.51
N ALA A 54 2.99 0.00 15.38
CA ALA A 54 2.50 0.85 16.47
C ALA A 54 1.99 2.21 15.97
N ASN A 55 2.64 2.77 14.95
CA ASN A 55 2.40 4.13 14.47
C ASN A 55 2.00 4.11 12.98
N VAL A 56 0.75 4.40 12.68
CA VAL A 56 0.23 4.45 11.30
C VAL A 56 -0.25 5.86 10.98
N VAL A 57 0.29 6.45 9.92
CA VAL A 57 -0.12 7.75 9.39
C VAL A 57 -0.82 7.55 8.06
N GLU A 58 -2.10 7.88 8.00
CA GLU A 58 -2.89 7.71 6.78
C GLU A 58 -2.54 8.74 5.71
N MET A 59 -2.50 8.30 4.46
CA MET A 59 -2.46 9.21 3.32
C MET A 59 -3.80 9.91 3.14
N THR A 60 -3.80 11.07 2.52
CA THR A 60 -5.03 11.78 2.13
C THR A 60 -4.97 12.10 0.63
N PRO A 61 -5.96 11.64 -0.18
CA PRO A 61 -7.04 10.69 0.16
C PRO A 61 -6.53 9.26 0.37
N ASN A 62 -7.34 8.40 0.99
CA ASN A 62 -7.00 6.99 1.23
C ASN A 62 -8.14 6.04 0.84
N ARG A 63 -7.96 4.75 1.11
CA ARG A 63 -8.91 3.68 0.78
C ARG A 63 -9.28 3.69 -0.71
N GLU A 64 -10.55 3.64 -1.05
CA GLU A 64 -11.05 3.64 -2.43
C GLU A 64 -10.73 4.93 -3.21
N HIS A 65 -10.44 6.01 -2.52
CA HIS A 65 -10.09 7.30 -3.13
C HIS A 65 -8.58 7.50 -3.28
N ASN A 66 -7.78 6.53 -2.84
CA ASN A 66 -6.32 6.61 -2.91
C ASN A 66 -5.82 6.77 -4.35
N PHE A 67 -4.73 7.52 -4.52
CA PHE A 67 -4.11 7.67 -5.84
C PHE A 67 -3.36 6.40 -6.25
N CYS A 68 -3.41 6.10 -7.54
CA CYS A 68 -2.76 4.92 -8.12
C CYS A 68 -1.23 5.00 -8.00
N CYS A 69 -0.57 3.86 -7.84
CA CYS A 69 0.88 3.74 -7.94
C CYS A 69 1.41 3.81 -9.39
N SER A 70 0.51 3.84 -10.36
CA SER A 70 0.80 3.87 -11.81
C SER A 70 1.64 2.70 -12.34
N ALA A 71 1.64 1.54 -11.65
CA ALA A 71 2.42 0.37 -12.03
C ALA A 71 1.57 -0.81 -12.54
N GLY A 72 0.24 -0.66 -12.51
CA GLY A 72 -0.69 -1.71 -12.91
C GLY A 72 -0.77 -1.94 -14.41
N GLY A 73 -1.48 -3.01 -14.82
CA GLY A 73 -1.73 -3.30 -16.22
C GLY A 73 -0.49 -3.64 -17.06
N GLY A 74 0.63 -3.99 -16.40
CA GLY A 74 1.88 -4.31 -17.09
C GLY A 74 2.72 -3.09 -17.53
N ILE A 75 2.23 -1.87 -17.33
CA ILE A 75 2.93 -0.64 -17.78
C ILE A 75 4.30 -0.46 -17.11
N ILE A 76 4.50 -1.01 -15.91
CA ILE A 76 5.80 -0.96 -15.23
C ILE A 76 6.90 -1.64 -16.04
N ASN A 77 6.54 -2.64 -16.86
CA ASN A 77 7.47 -3.40 -17.69
C ASN A 77 7.66 -2.77 -19.09
N CYS A 78 6.92 -1.71 -19.40
CA CYS A 78 7.08 -0.99 -20.66
C CYS A 78 8.23 0.02 -20.53
N GLY A 79 9.21 -0.08 -21.42
CA GLY A 79 10.33 0.85 -21.46
C GLY A 79 9.93 2.27 -21.87
N PRO A 80 10.92 3.14 -22.13
CA PRO A 80 10.66 4.47 -22.71
C PRO A 80 9.86 4.37 -24.02
N PRO A 81 8.93 5.28 -24.28
CA PRO A 81 8.60 6.51 -23.54
C PRO A 81 7.59 6.33 -22.38
N PHE A 82 7.04 5.11 -22.19
CA PHE A 82 5.97 4.87 -21.21
C PHE A 82 6.40 5.16 -19.77
N LYS A 83 7.66 4.89 -19.42
CA LYS A 83 8.18 5.18 -18.08
C LYS A 83 8.08 6.69 -17.77
N SER A 84 8.47 7.57 -18.69
CA SER A 84 8.42 9.03 -18.47
C SER A 84 6.99 9.53 -18.29
N VAL A 85 6.06 9.05 -19.12
CA VAL A 85 4.62 9.40 -19.01
C VAL A 85 4.05 8.92 -17.67
N ARG A 86 4.40 7.70 -17.27
CA ARG A 86 3.97 7.13 -15.99
C ARG A 86 4.50 7.93 -14.80
N MET A 87 5.77 8.32 -14.83
CA MET A 87 6.42 9.11 -13.77
C MET A 87 5.79 10.50 -13.66
N GLU A 88 5.51 11.16 -14.78
CA GLU A 88 4.83 12.46 -14.80
C GLU A 88 3.42 12.36 -14.18
N GLY A 89 2.63 11.37 -14.61
CA GLY A 89 1.29 11.14 -14.08
C GLY A 89 1.27 10.74 -12.60
N ASN A 90 2.40 10.24 -12.09
CA ASN A 90 2.50 9.75 -10.71
C ASN A 90 2.98 10.81 -9.69
N ARG A 91 3.19 12.04 -10.10
CA ARG A 91 3.57 13.15 -9.20
C ARG A 91 2.59 13.34 -8.06
N VAL A 92 1.29 13.22 -8.35
CA VAL A 92 0.24 13.32 -7.31
C VAL A 92 0.40 12.27 -6.22
N LYS A 93 0.87 11.07 -6.56
CA LYS A 93 1.15 10.02 -5.59
C LYS A 93 2.42 10.30 -4.79
N ALA A 94 3.46 10.81 -5.45
CA ALA A 94 4.68 11.23 -4.78
C ALA A 94 4.41 12.34 -3.74
N ASP A 95 3.60 13.32 -4.10
CA ASP A 95 3.21 14.40 -3.19
C ASP A 95 2.34 13.88 -2.04
N GLN A 96 1.42 12.95 -2.32
CA GLN A 96 0.62 12.29 -1.29
C GLN A 96 1.49 11.57 -0.26
N LEU A 97 2.53 10.87 -0.70
CA LEU A 97 3.51 10.21 0.18
C LEU A 97 4.29 11.24 1.01
N ARG A 98 4.87 12.25 0.36
CA ARG A 98 5.65 13.31 1.04
C ARG A 98 4.85 14.03 2.10
N ASN A 99 3.57 14.28 1.84
CA ASN A 99 2.67 14.97 2.77
C ASN A 99 2.39 14.18 4.07
N THR A 100 2.69 12.89 4.11
CA THR A 100 2.60 12.10 5.35
C THR A 100 3.77 12.39 6.31
N GLY A 101 4.91 12.85 5.80
CA GLY A 101 6.15 13.00 6.56
C GLY A 101 6.78 11.68 7.01
N VAL A 102 6.30 10.54 6.50
CA VAL A 102 6.73 9.19 6.90
C VAL A 102 7.69 8.61 5.85
N HIS A 103 8.67 7.84 6.30
CA HIS A 103 9.71 7.25 5.43
C HIS A 103 9.45 5.79 5.07
N THR A 104 8.48 5.14 5.69
CA THR A 104 8.16 3.73 5.46
C THR A 104 6.75 3.56 4.91
N VAL A 105 6.62 2.90 3.77
CA VAL A 105 5.33 2.65 3.10
C VAL A 105 5.00 1.16 3.11
N VAL A 106 3.84 0.80 3.63
CA VAL A 106 3.28 -0.55 3.52
C VAL A 106 2.49 -0.66 2.22
N ALA A 107 2.93 -1.53 1.32
CA ALA A 107 2.30 -1.74 0.02
C ALA A 107 2.08 -3.25 -0.24
N PRO A 108 0.90 -3.81 0.05
CA PRO A 108 0.62 -5.24 -0.07
C PRO A 108 0.34 -5.67 -1.52
N CYS A 109 1.04 -5.11 -2.48
CA CYS A 109 0.94 -5.44 -3.90
C CYS A 109 2.31 -5.28 -4.54
N HIS A 110 2.80 -6.34 -5.17
CA HIS A 110 4.13 -6.35 -5.79
C HIS A 110 4.30 -5.25 -6.87
N ASN A 111 3.32 -5.07 -7.75
CA ASN A 111 3.39 -4.01 -8.75
C ASN A 111 3.42 -2.62 -8.11
N CYS A 112 2.66 -2.42 -7.03
CA CYS A 112 2.69 -1.14 -6.31
C CYS A 112 4.03 -0.91 -5.64
N HIS A 113 4.69 -1.94 -5.10
CA HIS A 113 6.03 -1.84 -4.56
C HIS A 113 6.99 -1.24 -5.59
N GLY A 114 7.15 -1.87 -6.76
CA GLY A 114 8.00 -1.34 -7.81
C GLY A 114 7.58 0.05 -8.34
N GLY A 115 6.27 0.33 -8.40
CA GLY A 115 5.77 1.65 -8.79
C GLY A 115 6.10 2.75 -7.79
N LEU A 116 6.11 2.43 -6.51
CA LEU A 116 6.48 3.36 -5.43
C LEU A 116 8.00 3.57 -5.37
N GLU A 117 8.80 2.52 -5.56
CA GLU A 117 10.27 2.64 -5.65
C GLU A 117 10.72 3.60 -6.76
N ASP A 118 9.99 3.65 -7.86
CA ASP A 118 10.30 4.57 -8.96
C ASP A 118 10.07 6.07 -8.62
N ILE A 119 9.29 6.38 -7.59
CA ILE A 119 8.84 7.76 -7.27
C ILE A 119 9.33 8.27 -5.90
N ILE A 120 9.93 7.41 -5.11
CA ILE A 120 10.59 7.73 -3.84
C ILE A 120 12.09 8.01 -4.09
#